data_6177442ec6fb7b7e7c54e0b58a5628dd
#
_entry.id   6177442ec6fb7b7e7c54e0b58a5628dd
#
_cell.length_a   1.000
_cell.length_b   1.000
_cell.length_c   1.000
_cell.angle_alpha   90.00
_cell.angle_beta   90.00
_cell.angle_gamma   90.00
#
_symmetry.space_group_name_H-M   'P 1'
#
loop_
_entity.id
_entity.type
_entity.pdbx_description
1 polymer ?
#
loop_
_entity_poly.entity_id
_entity_poly.type
_entity_poly.pdbx_seq_one_letter_code
_entity_poly.pdbx_strand_id
1 'polypeptide(L)'
;NTYWTVAMRYERVDVSWQEFREKFIDFGGDGIYAAWALLYHETLFASGTWKRRCPPLYDKINYPIKGHCPNAEEVQPKIMQFVNNYGTIGEAEPFVEALKKTIKYFA
;
A
#
# COMPACT_ATOMS: atom_id res chain seq x y z
N ASN A 1 -7.17 20.05 2.50
CA ASN A 1 -6.81 18.66 2.27
C ASN A 1 -7.83 18.01 1.35
N THR A 2 -7.38 17.51 0.21
CA THR A 2 -8.20 16.80 -0.77
C THR A 2 -8.16 15.30 -0.51
N TYR A 3 -8.36 14.83 0.68
CA TYR A 3 -8.30 13.42 1.11
C TYR A 3 -8.58 12.41 -0.03
N TRP A 4 -7.58 12.17 -0.86
CA TRP A 4 -7.71 11.27 -2.01
C TRP A 4 -7.91 9.81 -1.56
N THR A 5 -7.25 9.43 -0.48
CA THR A 5 -7.39 8.11 0.13
C THR A 5 -7.36 8.23 1.65
N VAL A 6 -7.91 7.24 2.33
CA VAL A 6 -7.71 7.03 3.76
C VAL A 6 -6.62 5.99 3.92
N ALA A 7 -5.45 6.39 4.42
CA ALA A 7 -4.36 5.49 4.74
C ALA A 7 -4.48 4.99 6.18
N MET A 8 -4.31 3.69 6.37
CA MET A 8 -4.41 3.04 7.67
C MET A 8 -3.23 2.08 7.86
N ARG A 9 -2.78 1.91 9.10
CA ARG A 9 -1.81 0.89 9.47
C ARG A 9 -2.55 -0.38 9.88
N TYR A 10 -2.26 -1.47 9.18
CA TYR A 10 -2.80 -2.79 9.48
C TYR A 10 -1.88 -3.51 10.48
N GLU A 11 -2.39 -3.84 11.65
CA GLU A 11 -1.58 -4.40 12.74
C GLU A 11 -2.02 -5.80 13.19
N ARG A 12 -3.01 -6.40 12.54
CA ARG A 12 -3.39 -7.78 12.83
C ARG A 12 -2.27 -8.73 12.39
N VAL A 13 -2.02 -9.74 13.20
CA VAL A 13 -1.00 -10.77 12.95
C VAL A 13 -1.60 -12.15 12.62
N ASP A 14 -2.89 -12.31 12.92
CA ASP A 14 -3.65 -13.55 12.75
C ASP A 14 -4.32 -13.67 11.37
N VAL A 15 -4.54 -12.55 10.71
CA VAL A 15 -5.11 -12.44 9.37
C VAL A 15 -4.20 -11.54 8.54
N SER A 16 -3.74 -11.98 7.39
CA SER A 16 -2.96 -11.13 6.49
C SER A 16 -3.83 -10.02 5.88
N TRP A 17 -3.21 -8.91 5.50
CA TRP A 17 -3.95 -7.84 4.83
C TRP A 17 -4.46 -8.30 3.44
N GLN A 18 -3.81 -9.28 2.80
CA GLN A 18 -4.22 -9.88 1.55
C GLN A 18 -5.54 -10.64 1.73
N GLU A 19 -5.64 -11.50 2.75
CA GLU A 19 -6.88 -12.23 3.09
C GLU A 19 -8.00 -11.28 3.47
N PHE A 20 -7.67 -10.23 4.25
CA PHE A 20 -8.63 -9.19 4.59
C PHE A 20 -9.16 -8.48 3.34
N ARG A 21 -8.27 -8.12 2.40
CA ARG A 21 -8.64 -7.50 1.13
C ARG A 21 -9.52 -8.39 0.28
N GLU A 22 -9.16 -9.67 0.12
CA GLU A 22 -9.96 -10.64 -0.64
C GLU A 22 -11.38 -10.73 -0.09
N LYS A 23 -11.50 -10.87 1.23
CA LYS A 23 -12.81 -10.91 1.88
C LYS A 23 -13.60 -9.60 1.77
N PHE A 24 -12.92 -8.47 1.79
CA PHE A 24 -13.55 -7.17 1.57
C PHE A 24 -14.13 -7.06 0.15
N ILE A 25 -13.42 -7.56 -0.86
CA ILE A 25 -13.89 -7.61 -2.24
C ILE A 25 -15.08 -8.58 -2.37
N ASP A 26 -15.03 -9.74 -1.74
CA ASP A 26 -16.12 -10.72 -1.71
C ASP A 26 -17.43 -10.12 -1.17
N PHE A 27 -17.34 -9.22 -0.19
CA PHE A 27 -18.49 -8.52 0.38
C PHE A 27 -18.91 -7.27 -0.42
N GLY A 28 -18.33 -7.04 -1.60
CA GLY A 28 -18.66 -5.92 -2.48
C GLY A 28 -17.84 -4.67 -2.22
N GLY A 29 -16.74 -4.78 -1.49
CA GLY A 29 -15.80 -3.68 -1.32
C GLY A 29 -14.95 -3.44 -2.55
N ASP A 30 -14.39 -2.24 -2.67
CA ASP A 30 -13.51 -1.84 -3.76
C ASP A 30 -12.29 -1.10 -3.22
N GLY A 31 -11.18 -1.27 -3.95
CA GLY A 31 -10.06 -0.35 -3.88
C GLY A 31 -9.27 -0.30 -2.57
N ILE A 32 -9.10 -1.39 -1.82
CA ILE A 32 -7.98 -1.44 -0.89
C ILE A 32 -6.69 -1.56 -1.69
N TYR A 33 -5.86 -0.53 -1.60
CA TYR A 33 -4.50 -0.54 -2.11
C TYR A 33 -3.55 -0.81 -0.94
N ALA A 34 -2.64 -1.77 -1.12
CA ALA A 34 -1.45 -1.82 -0.27
C ALA A 34 -0.54 -0.63 -0.64
N ALA A 35 0.28 -0.22 0.29
CA ALA A 35 1.32 0.75 -0.03
C ALA A 35 2.25 0.17 -1.11
N TRP A 36 2.54 0.99 -2.09
CA TRP A 36 3.46 0.64 -3.17
C TRP A 36 4.86 0.37 -2.63
N ALA A 37 5.72 -0.21 -3.45
CA ALA A 37 7.09 -0.48 -3.06
C ALA A 37 7.83 0.81 -2.66
N LEU A 38 8.79 0.67 -1.75
CA LEU A 38 9.73 1.74 -1.48
C LEU A 38 10.52 2.04 -2.77
N LEU A 39 10.80 3.30 -3.02
CA LEU A 39 11.41 3.75 -4.27
C LEU A 39 12.67 2.97 -4.66
N TYR A 40 13.53 2.68 -3.72
CA TYR A 40 14.77 1.94 -3.96
C TYR A 40 14.57 0.43 -4.14
N HIS A 41 13.36 -0.10 -3.87
CA HIS A 41 12.95 -1.47 -4.21
C HIS A 41 12.37 -1.58 -5.62
N GLU A 42 12.02 -0.44 -6.25
CA GLU A 42 11.53 -0.45 -7.62
C GLU A 42 12.60 -1.02 -8.57
N THR A 43 12.14 -1.79 -9.55
CA THR A 43 13.01 -2.51 -10.49
C THR A 43 14.07 -1.61 -11.14
N LEU A 44 13.70 -0.37 -11.44
CA LEU A 44 14.60 0.61 -12.02
C LEU A 44 15.83 0.86 -11.13
N PHE A 45 15.61 1.02 -9.83
CA PHE A 45 16.68 1.30 -8.87
C PHE A 45 17.39 0.02 -8.42
N ALA A 46 16.64 -1.02 -8.11
CA ALA A 46 17.19 -2.30 -7.65
C ALA A 46 18.11 -2.96 -8.69
N SER A 47 17.77 -2.87 -9.98
CA SER A 47 18.58 -3.41 -11.08
C SER A 47 19.78 -2.54 -11.46
N GLY A 48 19.86 -1.31 -10.96
CA GLY A 48 20.88 -0.33 -11.36
C GLY A 48 20.75 0.17 -12.79
N THR A 49 19.63 -0.07 -13.47
CA THR A 49 19.41 0.34 -14.87
C THR A 49 19.53 1.86 -15.06
N TRP A 50 19.15 2.65 -14.06
CA TRP A 50 19.27 4.10 -14.05
C TRP A 50 20.74 4.59 -14.19
N LYS A 51 21.73 3.81 -13.74
CA LYS A 51 23.16 4.13 -13.85
C LYS A 51 23.62 4.24 -15.30
N ARG A 52 22.98 3.52 -16.21
CA ARG A 52 23.35 3.49 -17.64
C ARG A 52 23.18 4.83 -18.33
N ARG A 53 22.32 5.72 -17.81
CA ARG A 53 22.05 7.03 -18.46
C ARG A 53 23.11 8.08 -18.17
N CYS A 54 23.83 7.96 -17.07
CA CYS A 54 24.89 8.90 -16.71
C CYS A 54 25.99 8.20 -15.89
N PRO A 55 26.75 7.28 -16.49
CA PRO A 55 27.71 6.44 -15.78
C PRO A 55 28.68 7.22 -14.88
N PRO A 56 29.37 8.30 -15.38
CA PRO A 56 30.37 9.00 -14.57
C PRO A 56 29.84 9.59 -13.27
N LEU A 57 28.53 9.96 -13.26
CA LEU A 57 27.87 10.50 -12.07
C LEU A 57 27.44 9.40 -11.12
N TYR A 58 26.95 8.29 -11.67
CA TYR A 58 26.26 7.28 -10.90
C TYR A 58 27.15 6.10 -10.47
N ASP A 59 28.31 5.91 -11.08
CA ASP A 59 29.22 4.81 -10.70
C ASP A 59 29.69 4.89 -9.24
N LYS A 60 29.72 6.09 -8.67
CA LYS A 60 30.10 6.33 -7.27
C LYS A 60 28.93 6.18 -6.29
N ILE A 61 27.72 6.05 -6.80
CA ILE A 61 26.52 5.95 -5.95
C ILE A 61 26.17 4.49 -5.77
N ASN A 62 26.18 4.04 -4.53
CA ASN A 62 25.73 2.71 -4.13
C ASN A 62 24.52 2.84 -3.21
N TYR A 63 23.33 2.51 -3.73
CA TYR A 63 22.13 2.48 -2.92
C TYR A 63 21.95 1.08 -2.33
N PRO A 64 21.92 0.94 -1.00
CA PRO A 64 21.54 -0.32 -0.39
C PRO A 64 20.07 -0.62 -0.70
N ILE A 65 19.81 -1.87 -1.09
CA ILE A 65 18.43 -2.34 -1.38
C ILE A 65 17.61 -2.50 -0.07
N LYS A 66 18.30 -2.62 1.06
CA LYS A 66 17.69 -2.85 2.36
C LYS A 66 18.43 -2.07 3.44
N GLY A 67 17.70 -1.60 4.46
CA GLY A 67 18.28 -0.86 5.58
C GLY A 67 18.53 0.63 5.30
N HIS A 68 18.09 1.13 4.13
CA HIS A 68 18.26 2.53 3.77
C HIS A 68 17.32 3.45 4.55
N CYS A 69 16.08 3.01 4.71
CA CYS A 69 15.04 3.71 5.48
C CYS A 69 14.32 2.72 6.40
N PRO A 70 14.90 2.32 7.53
CA PRO A 70 14.38 1.22 8.34
C PRO A 70 12.95 1.44 8.82
N ASN A 71 12.58 2.65 9.18
CA ASN A 71 11.20 2.96 9.58
C ASN A 71 10.21 2.80 8.42
N ALA A 72 10.59 3.20 7.20
CA ALA A 72 9.76 3.03 6.02
C ALA A 72 9.65 1.54 5.63
N GLU A 73 10.73 0.79 5.76
CA GLU A 73 10.77 -0.66 5.52
C GLU A 73 9.90 -1.44 6.49
N GLU A 74 9.81 -0.99 7.74
CA GLU A 74 8.92 -1.58 8.74
C GLU A 74 7.44 -1.27 8.47
N VAL A 75 7.13 -0.04 8.11
CA VAL A 75 5.75 0.45 8.02
C VAL A 75 5.11 0.12 6.67
N GLN A 76 5.87 0.20 5.58
CA GLN A 76 5.35 0.03 4.21
C GLN A 76 4.51 -1.26 4.02
N PRO A 77 4.93 -2.46 4.47
CA PRO A 77 4.14 -3.68 4.29
C PRO A 77 2.87 -3.73 5.15
N LYS A 78 2.68 -2.78 6.05
CA LYS A 78 1.51 -2.70 6.95
C LYS A 78 0.53 -1.59 6.54
N ILE A 79 0.83 -0.81 5.50
CA ILE A 79 -0.05 0.28 5.08
C ILE A 79 -1.10 -0.24 4.11
N MET A 80 -2.36 0.05 4.41
CA MET A 80 -3.50 -0.11 3.52
C MET A 80 -4.11 1.24 3.20
N GLN A 81 -4.65 1.39 2.00
CA GLN A 81 -5.33 2.60 1.56
C GLN A 81 -6.73 2.25 1.04
N PHE A 82 -7.70 3.01 1.50
CA PHE A 82 -9.08 2.91 1.04
C PHE A 82 -9.40 4.09 0.12
N VAL A 83 -10.13 3.83 -0.94
CA VAL A 83 -10.69 4.86 -1.80
C VAL A 83 -11.74 5.65 -1.01
N ASN A 84 -11.75 6.97 -1.17
CA ASN A 84 -12.77 7.84 -0.57
C ASN A 84 -13.25 8.95 -1.52
N ASN A 85 -12.96 8.84 -2.80
CA ASN A 85 -13.33 9.82 -3.82
C ASN A 85 -14.74 9.56 -4.40
N TYR A 86 -15.70 9.28 -3.52
CA TYR A 86 -17.10 9.13 -3.89
C TYR A 86 -17.76 10.51 -4.05
N GLY A 87 -18.64 10.64 -5.03
CA GLY A 87 -19.37 11.88 -5.28
C GLY A 87 -20.45 12.18 -4.25
N THR A 88 -21.02 11.14 -3.63
CA THR A 88 -22.08 11.23 -2.64
C THR A 88 -21.89 10.22 -1.51
N ILE A 89 -22.53 10.45 -0.38
CA ILE A 89 -22.54 9.50 0.75
C ILE A 89 -23.16 8.17 0.32
N GLY A 90 -24.23 8.20 -0.46
CA GLY A 90 -24.91 6.99 -0.94
C GLY A 90 -24.02 6.08 -1.80
N GLU A 91 -23.07 6.65 -2.53
CA GLU A 91 -22.06 5.87 -3.27
C GLU A 91 -21.03 5.21 -2.34
N ALA A 92 -20.72 5.81 -1.21
CA ALA A 92 -19.78 5.27 -0.23
C ALA A 92 -20.39 4.20 0.69
N GLU A 93 -21.70 4.27 0.96
CA GLU A 93 -22.39 3.36 1.90
C GLU A 93 -22.16 1.87 1.63
N PRO A 94 -22.24 1.36 0.38
CA PRO A 94 -22.01 -0.06 0.08
C PRO A 94 -20.61 -0.52 0.52
N PHE A 95 -19.60 0.33 0.35
CA PHE A 95 -18.22 0.02 0.71
C PHE A 95 -18.01 0.03 2.22
N VAL A 96 -18.67 0.95 2.92
CA VAL A 96 -18.68 0.97 4.39
C VAL A 96 -19.33 -0.29 4.93
N GLU A 97 -20.44 -0.73 4.37
CA GLU A 97 -21.11 -1.98 4.77
C GLU A 97 -20.26 -3.21 4.45
N ALA A 98 -19.58 -3.26 3.30
CA ALA A 98 -18.61 -4.30 2.98
C ALA A 98 -17.49 -4.36 4.02
N LEU A 99 -16.95 -3.20 4.42
CA LEU A 99 -15.92 -3.12 5.45
C LEU A 99 -16.40 -3.63 6.81
N LYS A 100 -17.61 -3.25 7.25
CA LYS A 100 -18.21 -3.74 8.48
C LYS A 100 -18.38 -5.25 8.46
N LYS A 101 -18.87 -5.82 7.34
CA LYS A 101 -19.01 -7.27 7.17
C LYS A 101 -17.66 -7.98 7.24
N THR A 102 -16.63 -7.41 6.62
CA THR A 102 -15.26 -7.96 6.63
C THR A 102 -14.70 -7.98 8.06
N ILE A 103 -14.80 -6.86 8.77
CA ILE A 103 -14.36 -6.77 10.17
C ILE A 103 -15.08 -7.80 11.03
N LYS A 104 -16.40 -7.92 10.87
CA LYS A 104 -17.22 -8.90 11.63
C LYS A 104 -16.85 -10.35 11.28
N TYR A 105 -16.47 -10.63 10.04
CA TYR A 105 -16.09 -11.97 9.60
C TYR A 105 -14.80 -12.46 10.28
N PHE A 106 -13.87 -11.54 10.53
CA PHE A 106 -12.58 -11.83 11.17
C PHE A 106 -12.56 -11.49 12.69
N ALA A 107 -13.66 -11.07 13.29
CA ALA A 107 -13.75 -10.79 14.72
C ALA A 107 -13.91 -12.09 15.49
#